data_75a7beb218e7d3310f5606202ae00639
#
_entry.id   75a7beb218e7d3310f5606202ae00639
#
_cell.length_a   1.000
_cell.length_b   1.000
_cell.length_c   1.000
_cell.angle_alpha   90.00
_cell.angle_beta   90.00
_cell.angle_gamma   90.00
#
_symmetry.space_group_name_H-M   'P 1'
#
loop_
_entity.id
_entity.type
_entity.pdbx_description
1 polymer ?
#
loop_
_entity_poly.entity_id
_entity_poly.type
_entity_poly.pdbx_seq_one_letter_code
_entity_poly.pdbx_strand_id
1 'polypeptide(L)'
;MISPLVLAACLASPLASPLASPLVSPLASPLASPLNAAPPDESAEIAAWAATRDSRMAWWREARFGMFIHWGLYSPAGGFWDGKRYEQHYAEWIQHWAAVPCAEYARQMKPKFTPDAGFADKWAELAQAAGMRYAVMTAKHHDGFTLFNSSQPYSLANDIAAGTNVSPAGRDVAREFADAMRARGLRAGFYYSLLDWQHPDAYEMALPAYPKPESARDHARYLAYMRGHVDELLTNYGPLSTIWFDYSDPTHQGPAWGAAQLMSDMRAKQPEILVNNRLFFGLENKNGDYGTPEKYVPPTGLPGMDWEVNHTLNESYGFSAHDMNWKDTATVVRLLSDIVSKGGNLLLNIGPDANGRVPEAAERALRGVGEWMKVNGEAIYGTTASPFQRLPWGRATQKAGVLYLHVHEWPRDGRLVVPMQGEVRAARMLGSDAPLRWSASEQDAGRLVIEVSNQAVDAAVAVVRLDLAGEVKPMAFAVLPDTGGTITLTPHDATLDGKSIRVERVGVIGDVTHNIGYWLDPDASASWPLGVGAGQGGEFRVQIELACADASAGARMKFEVEGGAGAPEFAVPATGGWQSYRTVEVGRIALPTGSHRAVLRALSKPGEAVVNVRAVRLVRVQ
;
A
#
# COMPACT_ATOMS: atom_id res chain seq x y z
N MET A 1 8.31 -7.07 33.26
CA MET A 1 7.29 -7.86 32.59
C MET A 1 6.00 -7.04 32.59
N ILE A 2 5.77 -6.25 31.60
CA ILE A 2 4.52 -5.50 31.40
C ILE A 2 4.02 -5.91 30.01
N SER A 3 2.82 -6.43 30.01
CA SER A 3 2.11 -7.07 28.90
C SER A 3 1.87 -6.10 27.73
N PRO A 4 1.93 -6.53 26.46
CA PRO A 4 1.64 -5.70 25.29
C PRO A 4 0.14 -5.70 25.00
N LEU A 5 -0.64 -4.89 25.70
CA LEU A 5 -2.12 -4.94 25.65
C LEU A 5 -2.76 -3.55 25.45
N VAL A 6 -2.16 -2.66 24.66
CA VAL A 6 -2.71 -1.31 24.45
C VAL A 6 -2.98 -0.94 22.97
N LEU A 7 -2.74 -1.82 22.00
CA LEU A 7 -2.97 -1.48 20.59
C LEU A 7 -4.24 -2.08 19.96
N ALA A 8 -5.17 -2.64 20.74
CA ALA A 8 -6.36 -3.33 20.22
C ALA A 8 -7.69 -2.60 20.48
N ALA A 9 -7.70 -1.32 20.83
CA ALA A 9 -8.89 -0.63 21.35
C ALA A 9 -9.59 0.34 20.37
N CYS A 10 -9.44 0.19 19.08
CA CYS A 10 -10.13 1.08 18.12
C CYS A 10 -11.15 0.40 17.20
N LEU A 11 -11.72 -0.74 17.56
CA LEU A 11 -12.84 -1.32 16.80
C LEU A 11 -13.76 -2.16 17.69
N ALA A 12 -14.58 -1.53 18.52
CA ALA A 12 -15.83 -2.15 18.96
C ALA A 12 -16.74 -1.10 19.63
N SER A 13 -17.82 -0.74 18.98
CA SER A 13 -18.96 -0.08 19.62
C SER A 13 -19.90 -1.13 20.16
N PRO A 14 -20.35 -1.07 21.42
CA PRO A 14 -21.50 -1.81 21.88
C PRO A 14 -22.75 -0.93 21.91
N LEU A 15 -23.83 -1.48 21.40
CA LEU A 15 -25.20 -1.04 21.63
C LEU A 15 -25.57 -1.17 23.11
N ALA A 16 -26.10 -0.14 23.71
CA ALA A 16 -26.88 -0.24 24.94
C ALA A 16 -28.05 0.73 24.92
N SER A 17 -29.22 0.21 25.21
CA SER A 17 -30.50 0.89 25.35
C SER A 17 -30.80 1.28 26.81
N PRO A 18 -31.92 1.94 27.14
CA PRO A 18 -31.92 3.25 27.81
C PRO A 18 -32.45 3.20 29.27
N LEU A 19 -32.13 4.19 30.07
CA LEU A 19 -32.92 4.52 31.27
C LEU A 19 -32.91 6.03 31.59
N ALA A 20 -34.11 6.54 31.59
CA ALA A 20 -34.77 7.66 32.31
C ALA A 20 -33.97 8.84 32.89
N SER A 21 -34.49 9.99 32.50
CA SER A 21 -34.27 11.37 33.03
C SER A 21 -34.61 11.55 34.51
N PRO A 22 -34.14 12.66 35.13
CA PRO A 22 -35.11 13.73 35.37
C PRO A 22 -34.65 15.15 35.02
N LEU A 23 -35.65 15.95 34.75
CA LEU A 23 -35.76 17.39 34.49
C LEU A 23 -35.03 18.30 35.49
N VAL A 24 -34.31 19.30 34.98
CA VAL A 24 -34.22 20.63 35.60
C VAL A 24 -34.16 21.71 34.51
N SER A 25 -34.99 22.70 34.60
CA SER A 25 -35.20 23.84 33.68
C SER A 25 -34.26 25.03 33.98
N PRO A 26 -34.33 26.15 33.27
CA PRO A 26 -33.23 26.74 32.52
C PRO A 26 -32.67 28.01 33.16
N LEU A 27 -31.42 28.36 32.83
CA LEU A 27 -30.90 29.72 33.05
C LEU A 27 -30.05 30.19 31.87
N ALA A 28 -30.57 31.25 31.28
CA ALA A 28 -29.90 32.37 30.60
C ALA A 28 -28.70 32.10 29.68
N SER A 29 -28.91 32.35 28.38
CA SER A 29 -27.90 32.61 27.36
C SER A 29 -26.97 33.77 27.71
N PRO A 30 -25.70 33.71 27.25
CA PRO A 30 -25.12 34.90 26.65
C PRO A 30 -24.55 34.68 25.25
N LEU A 31 -24.87 35.62 24.38
CA LEU A 31 -24.14 36.12 23.23
C LEU A 31 -23.63 35.08 22.20
N ALA A 32 -24.46 34.88 21.20
CA ALA A 32 -24.06 34.34 19.91
C ALA A 32 -22.99 35.24 19.26
N SER A 33 -21.78 34.76 19.15
CA SER A 33 -20.81 35.27 18.18
C SER A 33 -21.18 34.77 16.78
N PRO A 34 -21.10 35.59 15.74
CA PRO A 34 -21.49 35.20 14.39
C PRO A 34 -20.32 34.40 13.73
N LEU A 35 -20.30 33.10 13.93
CA LEU A 35 -19.46 32.15 13.19
C LEU A 35 -20.36 31.04 12.61
N ASN A 36 -21.33 31.44 11.79
CA ASN A 36 -22.09 30.55 10.92
C ASN A 36 -22.20 31.15 9.52
N ALA A 37 -21.06 31.32 8.82
CA ALA A 37 -21.08 31.12 7.39
C ALA A 37 -21.09 29.60 7.20
N ALA A 38 -22.10 29.05 6.52
CA ALA A 38 -22.10 27.68 6.07
C ALA A 38 -20.75 27.47 5.35
N PRO A 39 -20.03 26.32 5.57
CA PRO A 39 -18.82 26.06 4.83
C PRO A 39 -19.14 26.18 3.33
N PRO A 40 -18.23 26.76 2.51
CA PRO A 40 -18.43 26.82 1.08
C PRO A 40 -18.80 25.43 0.56
N ASP A 41 -19.65 25.38 -0.45
CA ASP A 41 -20.11 24.11 -1.04
C ASP A 41 -18.88 23.34 -1.61
N GLU A 42 -18.23 22.54 -0.76
CA GLU A 42 -17.08 21.74 -1.10
C GLU A 42 -17.35 20.83 -2.32
N SER A 43 -18.61 20.53 -2.61
CA SER A 43 -19.01 19.68 -3.72
C SER A 43 -18.74 20.32 -5.09
N ALA A 44 -18.91 21.63 -5.22
CA ALA A 44 -18.64 22.34 -6.48
C ALA A 44 -17.13 22.44 -6.75
N GLU A 45 -16.32 22.67 -5.74
CA GLU A 45 -14.87 22.69 -5.87
C GLU A 45 -14.31 21.30 -6.21
N ILE A 46 -14.76 20.26 -5.52
CA ILE A 46 -14.38 18.87 -5.81
C ILE A 46 -14.75 18.49 -7.26
N ALA A 47 -15.94 18.89 -7.73
CA ALA A 47 -16.36 18.66 -9.12
C ALA A 47 -15.46 19.38 -10.13
N ALA A 48 -15.05 20.63 -9.84
CA ALA A 48 -14.12 21.37 -10.68
C ALA A 48 -12.74 20.70 -10.76
N TRP A 49 -12.26 20.10 -9.68
CA TRP A 49 -11.00 19.32 -9.69
C TRP A 49 -11.11 18.04 -10.51
N ALA A 50 -12.25 17.37 -10.46
CA ALA A 50 -12.50 16.16 -11.22
C ALA A 50 -12.39 16.42 -12.74
N ALA A 51 -12.86 17.56 -13.21
CA ALA A 51 -12.83 17.91 -14.64
C ALA A 51 -11.42 17.99 -15.23
N THR A 52 -10.41 18.37 -14.44
CA THR A 52 -8.99 18.51 -14.90
C THR A 52 -8.09 17.38 -14.40
N ARG A 53 -8.64 16.43 -13.62
CA ARG A 53 -7.86 15.38 -12.95
C ARG A 53 -7.12 14.49 -13.93
N ASP A 54 -7.76 14.05 -15.00
CA ASP A 54 -7.16 13.12 -15.96
C ASP A 54 -5.94 13.73 -16.67
N SER A 55 -5.98 15.01 -16.99
CA SER A 55 -4.82 15.72 -17.55
C SER A 55 -3.66 15.75 -16.54
N ARG A 56 -3.93 16.15 -15.28
CA ARG A 56 -2.90 16.19 -14.24
C ARG A 56 -2.30 14.82 -13.95
N MET A 57 -3.11 13.76 -13.96
CA MET A 57 -2.70 12.41 -13.65
C MET A 57 -1.94 11.70 -14.78
N ALA A 58 -1.98 12.21 -16.00
CA ALA A 58 -1.42 11.54 -17.18
C ALA A 58 0.05 11.16 -17.01
N TRP A 59 0.88 12.12 -16.59
CA TRP A 59 2.31 11.88 -16.37
C TRP A 59 2.57 10.88 -15.25
N TRP A 60 1.76 10.88 -14.19
CA TRP A 60 1.91 10.03 -13.04
C TRP A 60 1.52 8.57 -13.36
N ARG A 61 0.46 8.38 -14.14
CA ARG A 61 0.08 7.07 -14.69
C ARG A 61 1.14 6.52 -15.64
N GLU A 62 1.83 7.39 -16.39
CA GLU A 62 2.98 7.01 -17.24
C GLU A 62 4.19 6.61 -16.38
N ALA A 63 4.44 7.30 -15.29
CA ALA A 63 5.64 7.16 -14.47
C ALA A 63 5.75 5.81 -13.73
N ARG A 64 4.69 5.31 -13.12
CA ARG A 64 4.55 4.04 -12.39
C ARG A 64 5.49 3.82 -11.22
N PHE A 65 6.68 4.43 -11.16
CA PHE A 65 7.72 4.16 -10.17
C PHE A 65 8.38 5.44 -9.68
N GLY A 66 8.37 5.68 -8.38
CA GLY A 66 8.95 6.84 -7.70
C GLY A 66 9.76 6.48 -6.48
N MET A 67 10.61 7.43 -6.01
CA MET A 67 11.40 7.34 -4.79
C MET A 67 10.71 8.11 -3.66
N PHE A 68 10.51 7.47 -2.52
CA PHE A 68 10.16 8.14 -1.29
C PHE A 68 11.42 8.35 -0.45
N ILE A 69 11.54 9.47 0.25
CA ILE A 69 12.73 9.76 1.06
C ILE A 69 12.26 10.24 2.43
N HIS A 70 12.43 9.39 3.44
CA HIS A 70 12.21 9.79 4.83
C HIS A 70 13.55 10.19 5.46
N TRP A 71 13.72 11.49 5.64
CA TRP A 71 14.94 12.07 6.18
C TRP A 71 14.61 13.24 7.09
N GLY A 72 15.27 13.34 8.26
CA GLY A 72 14.95 14.34 9.27
C GLY A 72 15.76 14.14 10.53
N LEU A 73 15.39 14.82 11.63
CA LEU A 73 16.10 14.72 12.90
C LEU A 73 16.11 13.32 13.52
N TYR A 74 15.24 12.42 13.10
CA TYR A 74 15.23 11.02 13.51
C TYR A 74 16.39 10.21 12.89
N SER A 75 16.97 10.67 11.78
CA SER A 75 18.06 9.95 11.10
C SER A 75 19.32 9.81 11.95
N PRO A 76 19.79 10.85 12.69
CA PRO A 76 20.89 10.69 13.64
C PRO A 76 20.63 9.69 14.75
N ALA A 77 19.38 9.52 15.18
CA ALA A 77 19.02 8.56 16.22
C ALA A 77 19.09 7.10 15.73
N GLY A 78 18.74 6.85 14.47
CA GLY A 78 18.84 5.53 13.85
C GLY A 78 18.13 4.40 14.60
N GLY A 79 17.02 4.70 15.28
CA GLY A 79 16.27 3.75 16.10
C GLY A 79 16.79 3.55 17.51
N PHE A 80 17.72 4.42 17.96
CA PHE A 80 18.27 4.41 19.32
C PHE A 80 18.01 5.74 20.04
N TRP A 81 17.81 5.69 21.35
CA TRP A 81 17.76 6.86 22.21
C TRP A 81 18.45 6.57 23.55
N ASP A 82 19.38 7.44 23.96
CA ASP A 82 20.20 7.28 25.18
C ASP A 82 20.81 5.88 25.32
N GLY A 83 21.34 5.34 24.21
CA GLY A 83 21.96 4.01 24.14
C GLY A 83 20.98 2.84 24.16
N LYS A 84 19.69 3.07 24.33
CA LYS A 84 18.65 2.05 24.27
C LYS A 84 18.17 1.87 22.84
N ARG A 85 18.11 0.63 22.37
CA ARG A 85 17.48 0.23 21.12
C ARG A 85 15.95 0.19 21.29
N TYR A 86 15.22 0.69 20.30
CA TYR A 86 13.79 0.61 20.21
C TYR A 86 13.42 -0.39 19.11
N GLU A 87 12.66 -1.42 19.49
CA GLU A 87 12.32 -2.55 18.60
C GLU A 87 11.14 -2.25 17.66
N GLN A 88 10.52 -1.08 17.81
CA GLN A 88 9.46 -0.64 16.92
C GLN A 88 10.04 -0.38 15.53
N HIS A 89 9.32 -0.81 14.49
CA HIS A 89 9.82 -0.79 13.11
C HIS A 89 10.01 0.61 12.52
N TYR A 90 9.35 1.64 13.06
CA TYR A 90 9.39 3.01 12.53
C TYR A 90 10.39 3.87 13.28
N ALA A 91 11.64 3.92 12.80
CA ALA A 91 12.71 4.70 13.43
C ALA A 91 12.44 6.21 13.40
N GLU A 92 11.66 6.71 12.43
CA GLU A 92 11.21 8.09 12.33
C GLU A 92 10.26 8.50 13.47
N TRP A 93 9.72 7.53 14.22
CA TRP A 93 8.89 7.75 15.41
C TRP A 93 9.70 7.70 16.72
N ILE A 94 11.04 7.71 16.67
CA ILE A 94 11.90 7.54 17.85
C ILE A 94 11.60 8.54 18.95
N GLN A 95 11.30 9.80 18.61
CA GLN A 95 10.91 10.82 19.57
C GLN A 95 9.67 10.38 20.36
N HIS A 96 8.69 9.78 19.69
CA HIS A 96 7.47 9.25 20.29
C HIS A 96 7.72 8.00 21.13
N TRP A 97 8.41 7.01 20.57
CA TRP A 97 8.69 5.74 21.28
C TRP A 97 9.52 5.95 22.55
N ALA A 98 10.45 6.88 22.50
CA ALA A 98 11.30 7.22 23.64
C ALA A 98 10.68 8.26 24.58
N ALA A 99 9.51 8.82 24.24
CA ALA A 99 8.82 9.88 24.96
C ALA A 99 9.72 11.09 25.25
N VAL A 100 10.51 11.53 24.24
CA VAL A 100 11.49 12.61 24.40
C VAL A 100 10.82 13.97 24.25
N PRO A 101 10.94 14.88 25.23
CA PRO A 101 10.44 16.24 25.11
C PRO A 101 11.06 16.97 23.91
N CYS A 102 10.26 17.81 23.21
CA CYS A 102 10.68 18.48 21.98
C CYS A 102 11.98 19.25 22.09
N ALA A 103 12.16 20.02 23.17
CA ALA A 103 13.38 20.79 23.40
C ALA A 103 14.63 19.88 23.56
N GLU A 104 14.46 18.75 24.24
CA GLU A 104 15.53 17.77 24.44
C GLU A 104 15.87 17.06 23.13
N TYR A 105 14.85 16.65 22.37
CA TYR A 105 15.03 16.05 21.06
C TYR A 105 15.78 16.98 20.11
N ALA A 106 15.35 18.24 20.02
CA ALA A 106 16.02 19.24 19.19
C ALA A 106 17.47 19.48 19.64
N ARG A 107 17.71 19.62 20.96
CA ARG A 107 19.02 19.86 21.53
C ARG A 107 20.01 18.73 21.22
N GLN A 108 19.56 17.47 21.27
CA GLN A 108 20.42 16.31 21.02
C GLN A 108 20.62 16.02 19.53
N MET A 109 19.57 16.20 18.70
CA MET A 109 19.58 15.72 17.32
C MET A 109 20.06 16.79 16.31
N LYS A 110 19.70 18.08 16.48
CA LYS A 110 20.14 19.13 15.55
C LYS A 110 21.67 19.14 15.31
N PRO A 111 22.54 19.07 16.32
CA PRO A 111 23.98 19.07 16.09
C PRO A 111 24.52 17.84 15.37
N LYS A 112 23.76 16.75 15.36
CA LYS A 112 24.14 15.48 14.73
C LYS A 112 23.60 15.35 13.31
N PHE A 113 22.70 16.21 12.89
CA PHE A 113 22.16 16.25 11.53
C PHE A 113 23.10 17.05 10.63
N THR A 114 23.98 16.35 9.92
CA THR A 114 25.13 16.92 9.22
C THR A 114 25.18 16.46 7.75
N PRO A 115 24.31 17.00 6.88
CA PRO A 115 24.26 16.63 5.47
C PRO A 115 25.59 16.75 4.75
N ASP A 116 26.06 15.69 4.09
CA ASP A 116 27.21 15.72 3.19
C ASP A 116 26.97 16.69 2.03
N ALA A 117 28.03 17.28 1.49
CA ALA A 117 27.92 18.03 0.24
C ALA A 117 27.51 17.09 -0.91
N GLY A 118 26.55 17.53 -1.74
CA GLY A 118 26.10 16.77 -2.90
C GLY A 118 25.26 15.52 -2.57
N PHE A 119 24.68 15.41 -1.38
CA PHE A 119 23.78 14.30 -1.02
C PHE A 119 22.60 14.21 -2.01
N ALA A 120 22.02 15.35 -2.37
CA ALA A 120 20.86 15.42 -3.25
C ALA A 120 21.16 14.94 -4.68
N ASP A 121 22.36 15.26 -5.20
CA ASP A 121 22.80 14.75 -6.51
C ASP A 121 22.96 13.23 -6.51
N LYS A 122 23.44 12.65 -5.39
CA LYS A 122 23.56 11.20 -5.24
C LYS A 122 22.19 10.53 -5.20
N TRP A 123 21.20 11.12 -4.51
CA TRP A 123 19.83 10.59 -4.49
C TRP A 123 19.18 10.68 -5.87
N ALA A 124 19.36 11.80 -6.57
CA ALA A 124 18.82 11.99 -7.92
C ALA A 124 19.47 11.04 -8.93
N GLU A 125 20.78 10.80 -8.82
CA GLU A 125 21.49 9.79 -9.61
C GLU A 125 20.95 8.40 -9.35
N LEU A 126 20.79 8.01 -8.08
CA LEU A 126 20.28 6.71 -7.69
C LEU A 126 18.83 6.50 -8.16
N ALA A 127 17.96 7.51 -8.01
CA ALA A 127 16.59 7.45 -8.50
C ALA A 127 16.53 7.25 -10.02
N GLN A 128 17.34 8.01 -10.77
CA GLN A 128 17.46 7.87 -12.21
C GLN A 128 18.03 6.51 -12.61
N ALA A 129 19.08 6.04 -11.92
CA ALA A 129 19.69 4.74 -12.15
C ALA A 129 18.73 3.58 -11.89
N ALA A 130 17.85 3.71 -10.88
CA ALA A 130 16.79 2.73 -10.57
C ALA A 130 15.62 2.75 -11.58
N GLY A 131 15.56 3.73 -12.49
CA GLY A 131 14.46 3.90 -13.43
C GLY A 131 13.24 4.63 -12.86
N MET A 132 13.39 5.30 -11.71
CA MET A 132 12.31 6.12 -11.14
C MET A 132 12.10 7.40 -11.94
N ARG A 133 10.88 7.96 -11.89
CA ARG A 133 10.47 9.14 -12.67
C ARG A 133 10.16 10.35 -11.81
N TYR A 134 9.96 10.17 -10.54
CA TYR A 134 9.68 11.21 -9.55
C TYR A 134 10.24 10.81 -8.19
N ALA A 135 10.38 11.79 -7.32
CA ALA A 135 10.76 11.57 -5.93
C ALA A 135 9.96 12.49 -5.01
N VAL A 136 9.65 11.99 -3.81
CA VAL A 136 8.94 12.72 -2.75
C VAL A 136 9.81 12.67 -1.51
N MET A 137 10.18 13.84 -0.94
CA MET A 137 11.00 13.94 0.27
C MET A 137 10.17 14.51 1.42
N THR A 138 10.40 14.03 2.63
CA THR A 138 9.82 14.64 3.84
C THR A 138 10.30 16.07 4.01
N ALA A 139 9.45 17.04 3.69
CA ALA A 139 9.73 18.46 3.99
C ALA A 139 9.52 18.76 5.48
N LYS A 140 8.49 18.17 6.08
CA LYS A 140 8.22 18.17 7.53
C LYS A 140 7.57 16.86 7.93
N HIS A 141 8.18 16.12 8.86
CA HIS A 141 7.60 14.92 9.47
C HIS A 141 6.84 15.27 10.76
N HIS A 142 6.35 14.27 11.49
CA HIS A 142 5.57 14.45 12.73
C HIS A 142 6.31 15.21 13.83
N ASP A 143 7.64 15.16 13.84
CA ASP A 143 8.50 15.87 14.80
C ASP A 143 8.53 17.39 14.60
N GLY A 144 7.80 17.91 13.61
CA GLY A 144 7.70 19.34 13.34
C GLY A 144 8.96 19.99 12.77
N PHE A 145 9.95 19.19 12.38
CA PHE A 145 11.19 19.69 11.85
C PHE A 145 11.13 19.94 10.36
N THR A 146 11.22 21.22 9.94
CA THR A 146 11.22 21.59 8.54
C THR A 146 12.62 21.45 7.93
N LEU A 147 12.71 20.75 6.79
CA LEU A 147 13.93 20.64 5.97
C LEU A 147 14.06 21.78 4.95
N PHE A 148 13.19 22.76 5.03
CA PHE A 148 13.13 23.94 4.17
C PHE A 148 13.17 25.23 4.99
N ASN A 149 13.58 26.32 4.36
CA ASN A 149 13.54 27.63 4.99
C ASN A 149 12.09 28.08 5.15
N SER A 150 11.69 28.33 6.40
CA SER A 150 10.34 28.77 6.72
C SER A 150 10.35 30.05 7.55
N SER A 151 9.44 30.95 7.25
CA SER A 151 9.15 32.14 8.06
C SER A 151 8.12 31.87 9.19
N GLN A 152 7.53 30.67 9.18
CA GLN A 152 6.51 30.31 10.16
C GLN A 152 7.12 30.08 11.56
N PRO A 153 6.48 30.58 12.63
CA PRO A 153 6.91 30.32 14.00
C PRO A 153 6.74 28.83 14.35
N TYR A 154 7.39 28.39 15.45
CA TYR A 154 7.27 27.05 16.04
C TYR A 154 7.91 25.90 15.24
N SER A 155 8.44 26.12 14.04
CA SER A 155 9.22 25.10 13.36
C SER A 155 10.51 24.79 14.13
N LEU A 156 10.86 23.51 14.32
CA LEU A 156 12.11 23.11 14.96
C LEU A 156 13.37 23.58 14.22
N ALA A 157 13.24 23.88 12.92
CA ALA A 157 14.31 24.47 12.14
C ALA A 157 14.58 25.93 12.53
N ASN A 158 13.57 26.63 13.05
CA ASN A 158 13.68 28.03 13.40
C ASN A 158 14.36 28.20 14.76
N ASP A 159 15.42 28.95 14.82
CA ASP A 159 15.95 29.47 16.07
C ASP A 159 15.35 30.86 16.30
N ILE A 160 14.23 30.89 17.02
CA ILE A 160 13.49 32.14 17.32
C ILE A 160 14.35 33.10 18.12
N ALA A 161 15.24 32.59 18.98
CA ALA A 161 16.14 33.39 19.80
C ALA A 161 17.25 34.08 18.99
N ALA A 162 17.70 33.43 17.92
CA ALA A 162 18.73 33.98 17.02
C ALA A 162 18.14 34.73 15.82
N GLY A 163 16.82 34.74 15.62
CA GLY A 163 16.16 35.36 14.46
C GLY A 163 16.52 34.71 13.12
N THR A 164 17.00 33.49 13.13
CA THR A 164 17.43 32.74 11.94
C THR A 164 16.38 31.71 11.56
N ASN A 165 15.88 31.80 10.33
CA ASN A 165 14.94 30.86 9.72
C ASN A 165 15.69 29.92 8.79
N VAL A 166 16.74 29.28 9.26
CA VAL A 166 17.56 28.40 8.42
C VAL A 166 17.28 26.96 8.79
N SER A 167 17.10 26.13 7.79
CA SER A 167 17.03 24.68 7.92
C SER A 167 18.27 24.13 8.65
N PRO A 168 18.19 22.94 9.28
CA PRO A 168 19.10 22.47 10.34
C PRO A 168 20.59 22.54 10.09
N ALA A 169 21.02 22.42 8.90
CA ALA A 169 22.44 22.41 8.58
C ALA A 169 22.97 23.79 8.14
N GLY A 170 22.23 24.87 8.38
CA GLY A 170 22.53 26.17 7.79
C GLY A 170 22.35 26.21 6.26
N ARG A 171 21.69 25.19 5.69
CA ARG A 171 21.45 24.98 4.27
C ARG A 171 19.98 24.68 4.03
N ASP A 172 19.46 25.07 2.87
CA ASP A 172 18.13 24.70 2.42
C ASP A 172 18.17 23.34 1.70
N VAL A 173 18.13 22.26 2.47
CA VAL A 173 18.26 20.91 1.92
C VAL A 173 17.06 20.50 1.04
N ALA A 174 15.88 21.07 1.27
CA ALA A 174 14.73 20.87 0.40
C ALA A 174 14.94 21.50 -0.98
N ARG A 175 15.57 22.66 -1.05
CA ARG A 175 15.96 23.29 -2.32
C ARG A 175 16.99 22.44 -3.05
N GLU A 176 18.04 22.00 -2.35
CA GLU A 176 19.07 21.14 -2.95
C GLU A 176 18.45 19.87 -3.55
N PHE A 177 17.54 19.23 -2.81
CA PHE A 177 16.79 18.08 -3.30
C PHE A 177 15.98 18.40 -4.57
N ALA A 178 15.14 19.44 -4.51
CA ALA A 178 14.28 19.79 -5.63
C ALA A 178 15.06 20.16 -6.91
N ASP A 179 16.17 20.89 -6.74
CA ASP A 179 17.04 21.30 -7.86
C ASP A 179 17.79 20.09 -8.45
N ALA A 180 18.33 19.18 -7.63
CA ALA A 180 19.01 17.98 -8.07
C ALA A 180 18.08 17.04 -8.86
N MET A 181 16.83 16.85 -8.38
CA MET A 181 15.84 16.03 -9.10
C MET A 181 15.54 16.63 -10.47
N ARG A 182 15.25 17.93 -10.53
CA ARG A 182 14.96 18.61 -11.81
C ARG A 182 16.16 18.60 -12.78
N ALA A 183 17.36 18.77 -12.28
CA ALA A 183 18.58 18.73 -13.10
C ALA A 183 18.75 17.39 -13.83
N ARG A 184 18.15 16.31 -13.30
CA ARG A 184 18.15 14.97 -13.92
C ARG A 184 16.85 14.61 -14.62
N GLY A 185 15.94 15.56 -14.82
CA GLY A 185 14.64 15.32 -15.46
C GLY A 185 13.64 14.54 -14.61
N LEU A 186 13.88 14.43 -13.31
CA LEU A 186 12.95 13.82 -12.36
C LEU A 186 12.01 14.87 -11.79
N ARG A 187 10.76 14.49 -11.52
CA ARG A 187 9.80 15.37 -10.87
C ARG A 187 10.00 15.32 -9.35
N ALA A 188 10.08 16.48 -8.71
CA ALA A 188 10.21 16.64 -7.28
C ALA A 188 8.84 16.87 -6.63
N GLY A 189 8.59 16.25 -5.50
CA GLY A 189 7.44 16.49 -4.62
C GLY A 189 7.87 16.47 -3.16
N PHE A 190 6.98 16.92 -2.28
CA PHE A 190 7.22 16.95 -0.85
C PHE A 190 6.14 16.22 -0.07
N TYR A 191 6.57 15.46 0.93
CA TYR A 191 5.70 14.96 1.99
C TYR A 191 5.55 16.02 3.07
N TYR A 192 4.32 16.17 3.58
CA TYR A 192 4.01 17.08 4.67
C TYR A 192 3.07 16.41 5.68
N SER A 193 3.55 16.28 6.92
CA SER A 193 2.74 15.76 8.01
C SER A 193 1.72 16.79 8.49
N LEU A 194 0.45 16.38 8.57
CA LEU A 194 -0.62 17.14 9.25
C LEU A 194 -0.48 17.08 10.78
N LEU A 195 0.19 16.04 11.28
CA LEU A 195 0.57 15.93 12.68
C LEU A 195 1.84 16.75 12.93
N ASP A 196 1.92 17.37 14.10
CA ASP A 196 3.10 18.14 14.52
C ASP A 196 3.26 18.05 16.03
N TRP A 197 4.31 17.36 16.46
CA TRP A 197 4.59 17.19 17.89
C TRP A 197 5.16 18.45 18.53
N GLN A 198 5.73 19.35 17.74
CA GLN A 198 6.35 20.59 18.21
C GLN A 198 5.35 21.72 18.40
N HIS A 199 4.40 21.88 17.46
CA HIS A 199 3.52 23.05 17.46
C HIS A 199 2.54 23.02 18.65
N PRO A 200 2.42 24.09 19.47
CA PRO A 200 1.61 24.08 20.69
C PRO A 200 0.11 23.90 20.42
N ASP A 201 -0.37 24.31 19.26
CA ASP A 201 -1.79 24.24 18.88
C ASP A 201 -2.11 23.06 17.97
N ALA A 202 -1.11 22.26 17.59
CA ALA A 202 -1.34 21.10 16.78
C ALA A 202 -2.19 20.09 17.54
N TYR A 203 -3.06 19.45 16.78
CA TYR A 203 -3.89 18.36 17.25
C TYR A 203 -3.04 17.24 17.88
N GLU A 204 -3.50 16.76 19.03
CA GLU A 204 -2.89 15.64 19.72
C GLU A 204 -3.67 14.38 19.42
N MET A 205 -3.00 13.42 18.79
CA MET A 205 -3.55 12.11 18.65
C MET A 205 -3.58 11.37 19.99
N ALA A 206 -4.43 10.35 20.08
CA ALA A 206 -4.63 9.50 21.25
C ALA A 206 -3.38 8.72 21.74
N LEU A 207 -2.20 9.08 21.29
CA LEU A 207 -0.90 8.54 21.72
C LEU A 207 -0.05 9.69 22.29
N PRO A 208 -0.33 10.17 23.51
CA PRO A 208 0.35 11.31 24.07
C PRO A 208 1.77 10.93 24.48
N ALA A 209 2.74 11.12 23.59
CA ALA A 209 4.14 11.21 24.01
C ALA A 209 4.39 12.53 24.78
N TYR A 210 3.60 13.56 24.48
CA TYR A 210 3.71 14.91 25.07
C TYR A 210 2.30 15.47 25.33
N PRO A 211 1.81 15.43 26.57
CA PRO A 211 0.55 16.06 26.91
C PRO A 211 0.67 17.58 26.68
N LYS A 212 -0.01 18.06 25.65
CA LYS A 212 -0.20 19.50 25.42
C LYS A 212 -1.41 19.94 26.22
N PRO A 213 -1.36 21.07 26.96
CA PRO A 213 -2.51 21.54 27.70
C PRO A 213 -3.67 21.83 26.73
N GLU A 214 -4.80 21.14 26.86
CA GLU A 214 -5.99 21.31 25.99
C GLU A 214 -6.52 22.75 26.01
N SER A 215 -6.41 23.43 27.14
CA SER A 215 -6.99 24.75 27.39
C SER A 215 -6.38 25.90 26.58
N ALA A 216 -5.30 25.65 25.82
CA ALA A 216 -4.57 26.69 25.09
C ALA A 216 -4.51 26.45 23.57
N ARG A 217 -5.08 25.37 23.06
CA ARG A 217 -4.98 25.01 21.64
C ARG A 217 -5.89 25.88 20.80
N ASP A 218 -5.32 26.48 19.77
CA ASP A 218 -6.04 27.23 18.75
C ASP A 218 -5.84 26.54 17.39
N HIS A 219 -6.82 25.73 16.99
CA HIS A 219 -6.77 25.00 15.73
C HIS A 219 -6.65 25.93 14.52
N ALA A 220 -7.29 27.11 14.55
CA ALA A 220 -7.18 28.08 13.46
C ALA A 220 -5.75 28.61 13.32
N ARG A 221 -5.03 28.81 14.42
CA ARG A 221 -3.62 29.20 14.40
C ARG A 221 -2.74 28.08 13.84
N TYR A 222 -3.03 26.82 14.16
CA TYR A 222 -2.33 25.69 13.55
C TYR A 222 -2.60 25.60 12.05
N LEU A 223 -3.84 25.78 11.60
CA LEU A 223 -4.17 25.80 10.17
C LEU A 223 -3.45 26.93 9.43
N ALA A 224 -3.34 28.11 10.03
CA ALA A 224 -2.60 29.22 9.44
C ALA A 224 -1.10 28.88 9.26
N TYR A 225 -0.49 28.26 10.27
CA TYR A 225 0.90 27.75 10.23
C TYR A 225 1.08 26.69 9.13
N MET A 226 0.23 25.68 9.07
CA MET A 226 0.26 24.63 8.05
C MET A 226 0.10 25.23 6.63
N ARG A 227 -0.86 26.12 6.43
CA ARG A 227 -1.08 26.80 5.14
C ARG A 227 0.12 27.66 4.74
N GLY A 228 0.75 28.36 5.71
CA GLY A 228 1.96 29.12 5.49
C GLY A 228 3.10 28.24 4.98
N HIS A 229 3.32 27.08 5.58
CA HIS A 229 4.34 26.11 5.12
C HIS A 229 4.05 25.60 3.70
N VAL A 230 2.80 25.20 3.42
CA VAL A 230 2.42 24.74 2.08
C VAL A 230 2.61 25.84 1.05
N ASP A 231 2.26 27.08 1.39
CA ASP A 231 2.44 28.26 0.54
C ASP A 231 3.93 28.52 0.23
N GLU A 232 4.81 28.44 1.23
CA GLU A 232 6.26 28.56 1.08
C GLU A 232 6.83 27.46 0.17
N LEU A 233 6.39 26.20 0.34
CA LEU A 233 6.82 25.08 -0.52
C LEU A 233 6.40 25.30 -1.97
N LEU A 234 5.17 25.73 -2.22
CA LEU A 234 4.66 25.96 -3.57
C LEU A 234 5.28 27.19 -4.26
N THR A 235 5.71 28.19 -3.48
CA THR A 235 6.22 29.45 -4.02
C THR A 235 7.72 29.42 -4.23
N ASN A 236 8.46 28.80 -3.30
CA ASN A 236 9.91 28.96 -3.25
C ASN A 236 10.70 27.84 -3.92
N TYR A 237 10.11 26.65 -4.14
CA TYR A 237 10.85 25.44 -4.55
C TYR A 237 10.65 25.04 -6.02
N GLY A 238 10.08 25.94 -6.83
CA GLY A 238 9.80 25.70 -8.26
C GLY A 238 8.63 24.76 -8.49
N PRO A 239 8.48 24.22 -9.71
CA PRO A 239 7.37 23.30 -10.00
C PRO A 239 7.47 22.02 -9.18
N LEU A 240 6.40 21.70 -8.44
CA LEU A 240 6.27 20.48 -7.65
C LEU A 240 5.31 19.50 -8.34
N SER A 241 5.63 18.22 -8.24
CA SER A 241 4.77 17.16 -8.76
C SER A 241 3.61 16.85 -7.82
N THR A 242 3.86 16.88 -6.51
CA THR A 242 2.88 16.57 -5.48
C THR A 242 3.25 17.22 -4.14
N ILE A 243 2.23 17.55 -3.35
CA ILE A 243 2.33 17.57 -1.89
C ILE A 243 1.64 16.31 -1.37
N TRP A 244 2.42 15.45 -0.73
CA TRP A 244 1.99 14.19 -0.15
C TRP A 244 1.66 14.41 1.33
N PHE A 245 0.39 14.65 1.66
CA PHE A 245 -0.06 14.84 3.03
C PHE A 245 -0.10 13.52 3.79
N ASP A 246 0.04 13.59 5.11
CA ASP A 246 -0.05 12.44 5.98
C ASP A 246 -0.76 12.76 7.28
N TYR A 247 -1.48 11.75 7.78
CA TYR A 247 -2.03 11.70 9.12
C TYR A 247 -3.35 12.47 9.32
N SER A 248 -4.42 12.01 8.69
CA SER A 248 -5.80 12.31 9.11
C SER A 248 -6.40 11.16 9.92
N ASP A 249 -7.38 11.47 10.74
CA ASP A 249 -8.17 10.51 11.51
C ASP A 249 -9.69 10.81 11.36
N PRO A 250 -10.58 9.99 11.92
CA PRO A 250 -12.02 10.21 11.78
C PRO A 250 -12.53 11.57 12.27
N THR A 251 -11.82 12.23 13.20
CA THR A 251 -12.20 13.52 13.77
C THR A 251 -11.52 14.71 13.10
N HIS A 252 -10.30 14.50 12.57
CA HIS A 252 -9.47 15.50 11.91
C HIS A 252 -9.23 15.09 10.45
N GLN A 253 -10.18 15.41 9.58
CA GLN A 253 -10.14 15.12 8.15
C GLN A 253 -10.94 16.18 7.37
N GLY A 254 -10.67 16.32 6.09
CA GLY A 254 -11.43 17.15 5.16
C GLY A 254 -11.67 18.56 5.68
N PRO A 255 -12.92 18.86 6.11
CA PRO A 255 -13.27 20.20 6.61
C PRO A 255 -12.43 20.66 7.80
N ALA A 256 -12.01 19.75 8.69
CA ALA A 256 -11.18 20.11 9.84
C ALA A 256 -9.80 20.64 9.41
N TRP A 257 -9.29 20.22 8.26
CA TRP A 257 -8.08 20.77 7.64
C TRP A 257 -8.36 21.93 6.69
N GLY A 258 -9.63 22.25 6.43
CA GLY A 258 -10.02 23.16 5.35
C GLY A 258 -9.52 22.67 4.00
N ALA A 259 -9.63 21.36 3.76
CA ALA A 259 -8.97 20.66 2.67
C ALA A 259 -9.38 21.18 1.29
N ALA A 260 -10.66 21.47 1.08
CA ALA A 260 -11.17 22.00 -0.17
C ALA A 260 -10.48 23.30 -0.56
N GLN A 261 -10.50 24.28 0.35
CA GLN A 261 -9.85 25.58 0.12
C GLN A 261 -8.32 25.44 -0.04
N LEU A 262 -7.69 24.60 0.80
CA LEU A 262 -6.24 24.34 0.68
C LEU A 262 -5.87 23.80 -0.70
N MET A 263 -6.62 22.81 -1.20
CA MET A 263 -6.37 22.23 -2.52
C MET A 263 -6.65 23.23 -3.66
N SER A 264 -7.65 24.09 -3.53
CA SER A 264 -7.92 25.18 -4.47
C SER A 264 -6.78 26.19 -4.52
N ASP A 265 -6.29 26.63 -3.36
CA ASP A 265 -5.17 27.56 -3.24
C ASP A 265 -3.88 26.97 -3.84
N MET A 266 -3.62 25.68 -3.58
CA MET A 266 -2.49 24.96 -4.16
C MET A 266 -2.54 24.94 -5.68
N ARG A 267 -3.70 24.61 -6.27
CA ARG A 267 -3.89 24.54 -7.72
C ARG A 267 -3.93 25.90 -8.39
N ALA A 268 -4.38 26.95 -7.69
CA ALA A 268 -4.25 28.31 -8.18
C ALA A 268 -2.78 28.74 -8.39
N LYS A 269 -1.86 28.24 -7.54
CA LYS A 269 -0.42 28.48 -7.67
C LYS A 269 0.27 27.53 -8.64
N GLN A 270 -0.05 26.25 -8.56
CA GLN A 270 0.52 25.20 -9.40
C GLN A 270 -0.60 24.29 -9.94
N PRO A 271 -1.18 24.60 -11.13
CA PRO A 271 -2.35 23.88 -11.66
C PRO A 271 -2.15 22.37 -11.85
N GLU A 272 -0.92 21.93 -12.09
CA GLU A 272 -0.58 20.52 -12.35
C GLU A 272 -0.21 19.73 -11.09
N ILE A 273 -0.28 20.35 -9.89
CA ILE A 273 0.11 19.69 -8.64
C ILE A 273 -0.87 18.57 -8.27
N LEU A 274 -0.33 17.43 -7.87
CA LEU A 274 -1.11 16.32 -7.36
C LEU A 274 -1.19 16.38 -5.84
N VAL A 275 -2.32 15.91 -5.32
CA VAL A 275 -2.56 15.78 -3.88
C VAL A 275 -3.11 14.40 -3.61
N ASN A 276 -2.48 13.65 -2.70
CA ASN A 276 -2.99 12.35 -2.27
C ASN A 276 -4.29 12.47 -1.44
N ASN A 277 -4.89 11.34 -1.12
CA ASN A 277 -6.16 11.34 -0.40
C ASN A 277 -6.04 11.54 1.13
N ARG A 278 -4.83 11.75 1.69
CA ARG A 278 -4.61 11.78 3.15
C ARG A 278 -4.98 13.10 3.85
N LEU A 279 -5.45 14.11 3.11
CA LEU A 279 -6.21 15.21 3.73
C LEU A 279 -7.58 14.75 4.24
N PHE A 280 -8.02 13.57 3.82
CA PHE A 280 -9.25 12.91 4.22
C PHE A 280 -8.91 11.56 4.83
N PHE A 281 -9.83 10.98 5.59
CA PHE A 281 -9.61 9.70 6.25
C PHE A 281 -10.18 8.53 5.44
N GLY A 282 -9.49 7.41 5.47
CA GLY A 282 -9.87 6.15 4.83
C GLY A 282 -9.22 5.90 3.47
N LEU A 283 -8.82 4.65 3.26
CA LEU A 283 -8.11 4.24 2.05
C LEU A 283 -8.94 4.44 0.77
N GLU A 284 -10.24 4.24 0.86
CA GLU A 284 -11.16 4.30 -0.29
C GLU A 284 -11.74 5.71 -0.52
N ASN A 285 -11.27 6.71 0.24
CA ASN A 285 -11.69 8.08 0.06
C ASN A 285 -11.19 8.62 -1.29
N LYS A 286 -12.12 9.12 -2.11
CA LYS A 286 -11.86 9.58 -3.49
C LYS A 286 -11.62 11.09 -3.61
N ASN A 287 -11.49 11.82 -2.51
CA ASN A 287 -11.39 13.28 -2.53
C ASN A 287 -9.98 13.81 -2.84
N GLY A 288 -8.96 12.95 -2.95
CA GLY A 288 -7.64 13.28 -3.50
C GLY A 288 -7.51 12.94 -4.99
N ASP A 289 -6.34 13.18 -5.56
CA ASP A 289 -6.03 12.74 -6.91
C ASP A 289 -5.77 11.23 -6.96
N TYR A 290 -5.22 10.63 -5.89
CA TYR A 290 -4.95 9.20 -5.78
C TYR A 290 -4.98 8.71 -4.32
N GLY A 291 -5.31 7.44 -4.14
CA GLY A 291 -5.26 6.76 -2.83
C GLY A 291 -3.87 6.24 -2.49
N THR A 292 -3.57 6.08 -1.20
CA THR A 292 -2.24 5.70 -0.72
C THR A 292 -2.27 4.52 0.26
N PRO A 293 -2.47 3.27 -0.23
CA PRO A 293 -2.25 2.10 0.62
C PRO A 293 -0.78 2.06 1.09
N GLU A 294 -0.59 1.81 2.39
CA GLU A 294 0.73 1.82 3.01
C GLU A 294 1.21 0.41 3.32
N LYS A 295 2.39 0.03 2.77
CA LYS A 295 3.00 -1.30 2.89
C LYS A 295 2.02 -2.45 2.60
N TYR A 296 1.02 -2.16 1.79
CA TYR A 296 -0.08 -3.05 1.45
C TYR A 296 -0.46 -2.91 -0.01
N VAL A 297 -0.41 -4.02 -0.75
CA VAL A 297 -0.87 -4.07 -2.13
C VAL A 297 -2.31 -4.60 -2.15
N PRO A 298 -3.32 -3.78 -2.49
CA PRO A 298 -4.70 -4.28 -2.59
C PRO A 298 -4.77 -5.46 -3.57
N PRO A 299 -5.40 -6.58 -3.21
CA PRO A 299 -5.39 -7.79 -4.02
C PRO A 299 -5.91 -7.61 -5.45
N THR A 300 -6.92 -6.77 -5.62
CA THR A 300 -7.55 -6.44 -6.92
C THR A 300 -7.31 -4.99 -7.35
N GLY A 301 -6.34 -4.29 -6.75
CA GLY A 301 -6.20 -2.85 -6.86
C GLY A 301 -7.31 -2.09 -6.13
N LEU A 302 -7.48 -0.81 -6.44
CA LEU A 302 -8.59 0.04 -5.95
C LEU A 302 -9.49 0.40 -7.14
N PRO A 303 -10.61 -0.32 -7.37
CA PRO A 303 -11.46 -0.09 -8.53
C PRO A 303 -12.01 1.33 -8.60
N GLY A 304 -11.86 1.99 -9.75
CA GLY A 304 -12.35 3.36 -9.98
C GLY A 304 -11.55 4.45 -9.26
N MET A 305 -10.32 4.15 -8.81
CA MET A 305 -9.41 5.09 -8.20
C MET A 305 -7.98 4.85 -8.70
N ASP A 306 -7.23 5.92 -8.97
CA ASP A 306 -5.77 5.84 -9.08
C ASP A 306 -5.17 5.67 -7.68
N TRP A 307 -4.08 4.93 -7.56
CA TRP A 307 -3.48 4.62 -6.26
C TRP A 307 -1.98 4.37 -6.33
N GLU A 308 -1.31 4.65 -5.23
CA GLU A 308 0.13 4.53 -5.07
C GLU A 308 0.45 3.82 -3.76
N VAL A 309 1.16 2.70 -3.83
CA VAL A 309 1.68 2.07 -2.61
C VAL A 309 2.97 2.74 -2.20
N ASN A 310 3.00 3.29 -1.01
CA ASN A 310 4.26 3.63 -0.34
C ASN A 310 4.78 2.40 0.41
N HIS A 311 6.01 1.99 0.09
CA HIS A 311 6.64 0.80 0.66
C HIS A 311 8.09 1.06 1.01
N THR A 312 8.66 0.25 1.88
CA THR A 312 10.04 0.38 2.38
C THR A 312 10.95 -0.72 1.83
N LEU A 313 12.25 -0.45 1.75
CA LEU A 313 13.25 -1.46 1.40
C LEU A 313 13.60 -2.39 2.56
N ASN A 314 13.49 -1.90 3.80
CA ASN A 314 13.53 -2.68 5.05
C ASN A 314 12.19 -2.54 5.79
N GLU A 315 12.15 -2.57 7.12
CA GLU A 315 10.90 -2.40 7.87
C GLU A 315 10.63 -0.95 8.30
N SER A 316 11.61 -0.04 8.22
CA SER A 316 11.52 1.35 8.63
C SER A 316 11.43 2.31 7.43
N TYR A 317 10.72 3.44 7.60
CA TYR A 317 10.83 4.55 6.64
C TYR A 317 12.07 5.39 6.92
N GLY A 318 12.26 5.86 8.15
CA GLY A 318 13.49 6.54 8.55
C GLY A 318 14.67 5.58 8.68
N PHE A 319 15.89 6.14 8.70
CA PHE A 319 17.09 5.35 8.89
C PHE A 319 17.03 4.56 10.21
N SER A 320 17.25 3.25 10.11
CA SER A 320 17.37 2.35 11.26
C SER A 320 18.70 1.61 11.18
N ALA A 321 19.56 1.84 12.16
CA ALA A 321 20.90 1.26 12.19
C ALA A 321 20.91 -0.24 12.55
N HIS A 322 19.79 -0.76 13.03
CA HIS A 322 19.67 -2.15 13.47
C HIS A 322 18.74 -2.99 12.61
N ASP A 323 17.96 -2.38 11.72
CA ASP A 323 17.06 -3.10 10.83
C ASP A 323 17.83 -3.61 9.60
N MET A 324 18.06 -4.91 9.57
CA MET A 324 18.79 -5.60 8.51
C MET A 324 17.89 -6.44 7.60
N ASN A 325 16.58 -6.31 7.72
CA ASN A 325 15.62 -7.07 6.89
C ASN A 325 15.39 -6.40 5.53
N TRP A 326 16.41 -6.42 4.69
CA TRP A 326 16.40 -5.76 3.40
C TRP A 326 15.76 -6.59 2.30
N LYS A 327 14.88 -5.95 1.52
CA LYS A 327 14.39 -6.51 0.26
C LYS A 327 15.49 -6.48 -0.79
N ASP A 328 15.69 -7.63 -1.44
CA ASP A 328 16.58 -7.73 -2.58
C ASP A 328 15.94 -7.21 -3.88
N THR A 329 16.72 -7.15 -4.93
CA THR A 329 16.28 -6.74 -6.28
C THR A 329 15.07 -7.55 -6.76
N ALA A 330 15.08 -8.87 -6.58
CA ALA A 330 14.01 -9.73 -7.07
C ALA A 330 12.68 -9.45 -6.35
N THR A 331 12.72 -9.24 -5.04
CA THR A 331 11.57 -8.87 -4.22
C THR A 331 10.98 -7.52 -4.67
N VAL A 332 11.84 -6.52 -4.93
CA VAL A 332 11.37 -5.20 -5.38
C VAL A 332 10.77 -5.27 -6.78
N VAL A 333 11.38 -6.00 -7.71
CA VAL A 333 10.84 -6.17 -9.08
C VAL A 333 9.50 -6.91 -9.06
N ARG A 334 9.35 -7.94 -8.24
CA ARG A 334 8.07 -8.65 -8.04
C ARG A 334 7.00 -7.72 -7.45
N LEU A 335 7.37 -6.91 -6.46
CA LEU A 335 6.48 -5.91 -5.87
C LEU A 335 6.02 -4.87 -6.90
N LEU A 336 6.96 -4.30 -7.68
CA LEU A 336 6.67 -3.32 -8.74
C LEU A 336 5.73 -3.91 -9.79
N SER A 337 6.03 -5.10 -10.31
CA SER A 337 5.20 -5.76 -11.32
C SER A 337 3.81 -6.14 -10.77
N ASP A 338 3.70 -6.53 -9.49
CA ASP A 338 2.42 -6.80 -8.85
C ASP A 338 1.56 -5.54 -8.75
N ILE A 339 2.12 -4.43 -8.29
CA ILE A 339 1.43 -3.14 -8.15
C ILE A 339 0.97 -2.62 -9.51
N VAL A 340 1.88 -2.58 -10.50
CA VAL A 340 1.57 -2.03 -11.82
C VAL A 340 0.56 -2.89 -12.57
N SER A 341 0.60 -4.23 -12.39
CA SER A 341 -0.39 -5.14 -12.96
C SER A 341 -1.82 -4.90 -12.46
N LYS A 342 -1.97 -4.20 -11.35
CA LYS A 342 -3.26 -3.81 -10.76
C LYS A 342 -3.60 -2.33 -10.98
N GLY A 343 -2.79 -1.63 -11.80
CA GLY A 343 -2.99 -0.24 -12.18
C GLY A 343 -2.41 0.79 -11.22
N GLY A 344 -1.69 0.36 -10.18
CA GLY A 344 -1.07 1.25 -9.18
C GLY A 344 0.31 1.76 -9.56
N ASN A 345 0.81 2.70 -8.76
CA ASN A 345 2.20 3.16 -8.74
C ASN A 345 2.91 2.64 -7.49
N LEU A 346 4.22 2.46 -7.57
CA LEU A 346 5.08 2.19 -6.43
C LEU A 346 5.89 3.44 -6.07
N LEU A 347 5.75 3.91 -4.84
CA LEU A 347 6.60 4.91 -4.21
C LEU A 347 7.50 4.20 -3.18
N LEU A 348 8.74 3.89 -3.57
CA LEU A 348 9.64 3.06 -2.78
C LEU A 348 10.59 3.90 -1.95
N ASN A 349 10.58 3.68 -0.65
CA ASN A 349 11.28 4.50 0.33
C ASN A 349 12.75 4.14 0.48
N ILE A 350 13.59 5.18 0.58
CA ILE A 350 14.91 5.15 1.17
C ILE A 350 14.90 5.92 2.49
N GLY A 351 15.66 5.44 3.48
CA GLY A 351 15.89 6.12 4.75
C GLY A 351 17.37 6.49 4.89
N PRO A 352 17.81 7.67 4.44
CA PRO A 352 19.20 8.08 4.55
C PRO A 352 19.64 8.33 6.00
N ASP A 353 20.91 8.12 6.29
CA ASP A 353 21.52 8.44 7.59
C ASP A 353 21.60 9.96 7.84
N ALA A 354 22.18 10.35 8.97
CA ALA A 354 22.33 11.76 9.36
C ALA A 354 23.10 12.62 8.35
N ASN A 355 23.93 12.00 7.52
CA ASN A 355 24.74 12.65 6.50
C ASN A 355 24.08 12.63 5.12
N GLY A 356 22.91 12.04 4.99
CA GLY A 356 22.21 11.86 3.73
C GLY A 356 22.71 10.66 2.90
N ARG A 357 23.46 9.74 3.50
CA ARG A 357 23.97 8.55 2.83
C ARG A 357 22.90 7.47 2.81
N VAL A 358 22.64 6.92 1.64
CA VAL A 358 21.73 5.80 1.48
C VAL A 358 22.41 4.52 1.97
N PRO A 359 21.75 3.66 2.78
CA PRO A 359 22.30 2.38 3.18
C PRO A 359 22.71 1.52 1.98
N GLU A 360 23.88 0.89 2.05
CA GLU A 360 24.46 0.14 0.92
C GLU A 360 23.54 -0.96 0.38
N ALA A 361 22.80 -1.63 1.27
CA ALA A 361 21.85 -2.67 0.85
C ALA A 361 20.69 -2.09 0.03
N ALA A 362 20.20 -0.91 0.39
CA ALA A 362 19.17 -0.20 -0.36
C ALA A 362 19.70 0.26 -1.73
N GLU A 363 20.90 0.84 -1.77
CA GLU A 363 21.52 1.27 -3.01
C GLU A 363 21.75 0.09 -3.97
N ARG A 364 22.27 -1.02 -3.47
CA ARG A 364 22.49 -2.25 -4.26
C ARG A 364 21.19 -2.79 -4.85
N ALA A 365 20.12 -2.85 -4.04
CA ALA A 365 18.82 -3.31 -4.50
C ALA A 365 18.26 -2.42 -5.62
N LEU A 366 18.33 -1.08 -5.43
CA LEU A 366 17.82 -0.11 -6.40
C LEU A 366 18.61 -0.11 -7.71
N ARG A 367 19.94 -0.21 -7.66
CA ARG A 367 20.77 -0.35 -8.87
C ARG A 367 20.44 -1.63 -9.63
N GLY A 368 20.22 -2.75 -8.91
CA GLY A 368 19.75 -4.00 -9.52
C GLY A 368 18.38 -3.87 -10.19
N VAL A 369 17.44 -3.15 -9.55
CA VAL A 369 16.14 -2.82 -10.17
C VAL A 369 16.35 -2.02 -11.46
N GLY A 370 17.28 -1.06 -11.45
CA GLY A 370 17.60 -0.27 -12.63
C GLY A 370 18.13 -1.11 -13.79
N GLU A 371 19.00 -2.08 -13.55
CA GLU A 371 19.45 -2.99 -14.61
C GLU A 371 18.29 -3.79 -15.20
N TRP A 372 17.37 -4.27 -14.36
CA TRP A 372 16.15 -4.92 -14.83
C TRP A 372 15.25 -3.97 -15.64
N MET A 373 15.08 -2.72 -15.19
CA MET A 373 14.26 -1.71 -15.85
C MET A 373 14.80 -1.29 -17.22
N LYS A 374 16.12 -1.31 -17.44
CA LYS A 374 16.73 -1.02 -18.77
C LYS A 374 16.21 -1.98 -19.83
N VAL A 375 15.97 -3.23 -19.46
CA VAL A 375 15.49 -4.27 -20.37
C VAL A 375 13.97 -4.32 -20.42
N ASN A 376 13.32 -4.20 -19.26
CA ASN A 376 11.91 -4.52 -19.08
C ASN A 376 11.01 -3.28 -18.83
N GLY A 377 11.57 -2.07 -18.82
CA GLY A 377 10.84 -0.85 -18.48
C GLY A 377 9.63 -0.57 -19.38
N GLU A 378 9.64 -1.03 -20.64
CA GLU A 378 8.47 -0.88 -21.52
C GLU A 378 7.23 -1.63 -21.00
N ALA A 379 7.42 -2.67 -20.20
CA ALA A 379 6.36 -3.44 -19.57
C ALA A 379 5.84 -2.80 -18.26
N ILE A 380 6.45 -1.70 -17.82
CA ILE A 380 6.11 -0.95 -16.61
C ILE A 380 5.53 0.42 -16.97
N TYR A 381 6.34 1.28 -17.64
CA TYR A 381 5.94 2.65 -17.93
C TYR A 381 4.76 2.72 -18.89
N GLY A 382 3.77 3.56 -18.58
CA GLY A 382 2.62 3.81 -19.44
C GLY A 382 1.73 2.60 -19.70
N THR A 383 1.85 1.55 -18.89
CA THR A 383 0.98 0.39 -19.01
C THR A 383 -0.31 0.58 -18.21
N THR A 384 -1.33 -0.17 -18.56
CA THR A 384 -2.58 -0.30 -17.83
C THR A 384 -2.65 -1.64 -17.09
N ALA A 385 -3.63 -1.77 -16.20
CA ALA A 385 -3.84 -2.98 -15.41
C ALA A 385 -4.01 -4.23 -16.28
N SER A 386 -3.71 -5.37 -15.66
CA SER A 386 -3.90 -6.70 -16.24
C SER A 386 -5.35 -6.90 -16.71
N PRO A 387 -5.57 -7.50 -17.88
CA PRO A 387 -6.90 -7.92 -18.30
C PRO A 387 -7.37 -9.18 -17.56
N PHE A 388 -6.45 -9.85 -16.83
CA PHE A 388 -6.74 -11.06 -16.07
C PHE A 388 -6.92 -10.75 -14.60
N GLN A 389 -7.91 -11.34 -13.98
CA GLN A 389 -8.13 -11.22 -12.54
C GLN A 389 -6.94 -11.80 -11.74
N ARG A 390 -6.38 -12.92 -12.21
CA ARG A 390 -5.23 -13.59 -11.58
C ARG A 390 -4.52 -14.49 -12.59
N LEU A 391 -3.20 -14.60 -12.43
CA LEU A 391 -2.35 -15.57 -13.11
C LEU A 391 -1.56 -16.37 -12.06
N PRO A 392 -1.55 -17.71 -12.09
CA PRO A 392 -0.89 -18.51 -11.05
C PRO A 392 0.62 -18.37 -11.05
N TRP A 393 1.21 -18.12 -12.22
CA TRP A 393 2.67 -18.03 -12.42
C TRP A 393 3.21 -16.60 -12.41
N GLY A 394 2.36 -15.57 -12.30
CA GLY A 394 2.87 -14.20 -12.35
C GLY A 394 1.81 -13.12 -12.49
N ARG A 395 2.16 -12.09 -13.28
CA ARG A 395 1.35 -10.88 -13.49
C ARG A 395 1.30 -10.52 -14.97
N ALA A 396 0.41 -9.61 -15.33
CA ALA A 396 0.38 -9.04 -16.67
C ALA A 396 0.15 -7.54 -16.64
N THR A 397 0.69 -6.84 -17.63
CA THR A 397 0.39 -5.43 -17.93
C THR A 397 0.13 -5.30 -19.42
N GLN A 398 -0.52 -4.22 -19.84
CA GLN A 398 -0.85 -4.07 -21.25
C GLN A 398 -0.74 -2.61 -21.74
N LYS A 399 -0.53 -2.49 -23.04
CA LYS A 399 -0.71 -1.28 -23.86
C LYS A 399 -1.58 -1.62 -25.05
N ALA A 400 -1.98 -0.63 -25.83
CA ALA A 400 -2.73 -0.86 -27.05
C ALA A 400 -2.01 -1.87 -27.98
N GLY A 401 -2.62 -3.02 -28.24
CA GLY A 401 -2.07 -4.08 -29.09
C GLY A 401 -0.88 -4.84 -28.51
N VAL A 402 -0.52 -4.67 -27.26
CA VAL A 402 0.60 -5.37 -26.61
C VAL A 402 0.24 -5.85 -25.21
N LEU A 403 0.53 -7.10 -24.94
CA LEU A 403 0.41 -7.72 -23.62
C LEU A 403 1.80 -8.11 -23.10
N TYR A 404 2.13 -7.75 -21.88
CA TYR A 404 3.36 -8.14 -21.19
C TYR A 404 3.03 -9.11 -20.07
N LEU A 405 3.70 -10.25 -20.06
CA LEU A 405 3.55 -11.32 -19.09
C LEU A 405 4.78 -11.34 -18.18
N HIS A 406 4.62 -10.92 -16.95
CA HIS A 406 5.68 -10.92 -15.92
C HIS A 406 5.69 -12.27 -15.22
N VAL A 407 6.66 -13.13 -15.55
CA VAL A 407 6.73 -14.50 -15.05
C VAL A 407 7.52 -14.53 -13.74
N HIS A 408 6.79 -14.64 -12.62
CA HIS A 408 7.37 -14.74 -11.27
C HIS A 408 7.79 -16.18 -10.96
N GLU A 409 7.04 -17.16 -11.45
CA GLU A 409 7.30 -18.59 -11.30
C GLU A 409 7.46 -19.22 -12.68
N TRP A 410 8.71 -19.53 -13.03
CA TRP A 410 9.01 -20.08 -14.34
C TRP A 410 8.47 -21.50 -14.49
N PRO A 411 7.73 -21.82 -15.59
CA PRO A 411 7.14 -23.12 -15.78
C PRO A 411 8.22 -24.19 -16.03
N ARG A 412 8.19 -25.26 -15.24
CA ARG A 412 9.19 -26.35 -15.31
C ARG A 412 9.04 -27.22 -16.55
N ASP A 413 7.84 -27.27 -17.11
CA ASP A 413 7.48 -28.00 -18.32
C ASP A 413 7.68 -27.18 -19.61
N GLY A 414 8.18 -25.94 -19.48
CA GLY A 414 8.41 -25.05 -20.61
C GLY A 414 7.12 -24.51 -21.24
N ARG A 415 5.97 -24.57 -20.54
CA ARG A 415 4.65 -24.17 -21.05
C ARG A 415 4.05 -23.04 -20.23
N LEU A 416 3.98 -21.85 -20.81
CA LEU A 416 3.33 -20.70 -20.18
C LEU A 416 1.89 -20.62 -20.66
N VAL A 417 0.95 -21.03 -19.80
CA VAL A 417 -0.48 -21.08 -20.13
C VAL A 417 -1.12 -19.73 -19.78
N VAL A 418 -1.71 -19.06 -20.79
CA VAL A 418 -2.35 -17.75 -20.65
C VAL A 418 -3.87 -17.91 -20.88
N PRO A 419 -4.74 -17.50 -19.93
CA PRO A 419 -6.18 -17.69 -20.05
C PRO A 419 -6.81 -16.64 -20.98
N MET A 420 -6.44 -16.67 -22.25
CA MET A 420 -6.97 -15.77 -23.28
C MET A 420 -7.26 -16.48 -24.59
N GLN A 421 -8.14 -15.86 -25.34
CA GLN A 421 -8.33 -16.08 -26.77
C GLN A 421 -7.97 -14.79 -27.52
N GLY A 422 -7.55 -14.91 -28.74
CA GLY A 422 -7.19 -13.78 -29.59
C GLY A 422 -6.04 -14.11 -30.52
N GLU A 423 -5.84 -13.28 -31.51
CA GLU A 423 -4.80 -13.45 -32.51
C GLU A 423 -3.50 -12.82 -32.03
N VAL A 424 -2.48 -13.66 -31.80
CA VAL A 424 -1.10 -13.24 -31.49
C VAL A 424 -0.35 -13.13 -32.81
N ARG A 425 0.32 -11.99 -33.03
CA ARG A 425 1.16 -11.73 -34.21
C ARG A 425 2.61 -12.10 -33.98
N ALA A 426 3.08 -11.84 -32.76
CA ALA A 426 4.43 -12.17 -32.35
C ALA A 426 4.52 -12.42 -30.84
N ALA A 427 5.45 -13.27 -30.45
CA ALA A 427 5.81 -13.52 -29.06
C ALA A 427 7.34 -13.55 -28.91
N ARG A 428 7.88 -12.87 -27.91
CA ARG A 428 9.32 -12.87 -27.60
C ARG A 428 9.56 -12.55 -26.12
N MET A 429 10.73 -12.91 -25.63
CA MET A 429 11.22 -12.38 -24.34
C MET A 429 11.67 -10.93 -24.52
N LEU A 430 11.44 -10.08 -23.54
CA LEU A 430 12.16 -8.79 -23.50
C LEU A 430 13.66 -9.03 -23.29
N GLY A 431 14.47 -8.23 -23.99
CA GLY A 431 15.91 -8.43 -24.03
C GLY A 431 16.41 -9.51 -25.01
N SER A 432 15.48 -10.12 -25.77
CA SER A 432 15.82 -11.09 -26.82
C SER A 432 14.97 -10.86 -28.07
N ASP A 433 15.60 -11.00 -29.23
CA ASP A 433 14.91 -10.95 -30.53
C ASP A 433 14.44 -12.33 -31.01
N ALA A 434 14.80 -13.40 -30.27
CA ALA A 434 14.39 -14.75 -30.63
C ALA A 434 12.86 -14.92 -30.47
N PRO A 435 12.15 -15.35 -31.52
CA PRO A 435 10.71 -15.56 -31.45
C PRO A 435 10.39 -16.78 -30.58
N LEU A 436 9.34 -16.67 -29.80
CA LEU A 436 8.73 -17.79 -29.08
C LEU A 436 7.62 -18.40 -29.93
N ARG A 437 7.43 -19.72 -29.82
CA ARG A 437 6.29 -20.42 -30.42
C ARG A 437 5.07 -20.30 -29.52
N TRP A 438 3.90 -20.28 -30.11
CA TRP A 438 2.63 -20.29 -29.39
C TRP A 438 1.55 -21.03 -30.18
N SER A 439 0.56 -21.55 -29.45
CA SER A 439 -0.62 -22.17 -30.02
C SER A 439 -1.81 -22.08 -29.08
N ALA A 440 -3.02 -22.14 -29.62
CA ALA A 440 -4.18 -22.45 -28.80
C ALA A 440 -4.16 -23.95 -28.48
N SER A 441 -4.32 -24.33 -27.23
CA SER A 441 -4.24 -25.72 -26.80
C SER A 441 -5.61 -26.24 -26.38
N GLU A 442 -6.13 -27.24 -27.10
CA GLU A 442 -7.33 -27.96 -26.69
C GLU A 442 -7.15 -28.65 -25.34
N GLN A 443 -5.92 -29.13 -25.06
CA GLN A 443 -5.56 -29.75 -23.80
C GLN A 443 -5.67 -28.77 -22.62
N ASP A 444 -5.52 -27.48 -22.87
CA ASP A 444 -5.65 -26.40 -21.88
C ASP A 444 -6.96 -25.64 -22.05
N ALA A 445 -8.03 -26.32 -22.52
CA ALA A 445 -9.36 -25.78 -22.73
C ALA A 445 -9.39 -24.56 -23.68
N GLY A 446 -8.56 -24.56 -24.73
CA GLY A 446 -8.48 -23.50 -25.74
C GLY A 446 -7.68 -22.28 -25.28
N ARG A 447 -6.94 -22.37 -24.17
CA ARG A 447 -6.05 -21.30 -23.70
C ARG A 447 -4.84 -21.17 -24.63
N LEU A 448 -4.26 -19.95 -24.66
CA LEU A 448 -2.99 -19.71 -25.34
C LEU A 448 -1.87 -20.37 -24.55
N VAL A 449 -1.05 -21.17 -25.21
CA VAL A 449 0.18 -21.74 -24.65
C VAL A 449 1.37 -21.16 -25.39
N ILE A 450 2.33 -20.61 -24.65
CA ILE A 450 3.61 -20.12 -25.17
C ILE A 450 4.67 -21.10 -24.74
N GLU A 451 5.45 -21.58 -25.72
CA GLU A 451 6.59 -22.46 -25.48
C GLU A 451 7.79 -21.62 -25.03
N VAL A 452 8.24 -21.81 -23.81
CA VAL A 452 9.40 -21.15 -23.23
C VAL A 452 10.46 -22.19 -22.88
N SER A 453 11.70 -21.74 -22.65
CA SER A 453 12.76 -22.64 -22.15
C SER A 453 12.34 -23.27 -20.81
N ASN A 454 12.75 -24.48 -20.53
CA ASN A 454 12.62 -25.09 -19.21
C ASN A 454 13.59 -24.52 -18.16
N GLN A 455 14.46 -23.59 -18.56
CA GLN A 455 15.37 -22.84 -17.67
C GLN A 455 14.99 -21.37 -17.69
N ALA A 456 14.85 -20.78 -16.52
CA ALA A 456 14.57 -19.35 -16.38
C ALA A 456 15.72 -18.50 -16.96
N VAL A 457 15.35 -17.43 -17.69
CA VAL A 457 16.31 -16.53 -18.35
C VAL A 457 16.77 -15.44 -17.40
N ASP A 458 15.91 -15.03 -16.48
CA ASP A 458 16.17 -13.98 -15.48
C ASP A 458 15.80 -14.49 -14.09
N ALA A 459 16.72 -14.31 -13.15
CA ALA A 459 16.52 -14.75 -11.76
C ALA A 459 15.48 -13.91 -11.00
N ALA A 460 15.20 -12.65 -11.41
CA ALA A 460 14.24 -11.78 -10.75
C ALA A 460 12.80 -12.00 -11.27
N VAL A 461 12.52 -11.53 -12.48
CA VAL A 461 11.25 -11.67 -13.21
C VAL A 461 11.55 -11.60 -14.69
N ALA A 462 11.23 -12.65 -15.42
CA ALA A 462 11.30 -12.64 -16.88
C ALA A 462 10.01 -12.04 -17.47
N VAL A 463 10.11 -11.31 -18.58
CA VAL A 463 8.95 -10.71 -19.24
C VAL A 463 8.80 -11.22 -20.66
N VAL A 464 7.64 -11.82 -20.96
CA VAL A 464 7.23 -12.18 -22.31
C VAL A 464 6.35 -11.10 -22.89
N ARG A 465 6.70 -10.57 -24.05
CA ARG A 465 5.89 -9.63 -24.82
C ARG A 465 5.11 -10.38 -25.88
N LEU A 466 3.80 -10.10 -25.96
CA LEU A 466 2.93 -10.54 -27.03
C LEU A 466 2.43 -9.32 -27.81
N ASP A 467 2.68 -9.32 -29.13
CA ASP A 467 2.06 -8.38 -30.05
C ASP A 467 0.76 -8.98 -30.57
N LEU A 468 -0.34 -8.25 -30.43
CA LEU A 468 -1.71 -8.73 -30.70
C LEU A 468 -2.31 -8.07 -31.94
N ALA A 469 -3.20 -8.76 -32.61
CA ALA A 469 -3.98 -8.20 -33.74
C ALA A 469 -5.14 -7.30 -33.30
N GLY A 470 -5.50 -7.35 -32.02
CA GLY A 470 -6.61 -6.60 -31.43
C GLY A 470 -6.52 -6.59 -29.92
N GLU A 471 -7.65 -6.37 -29.26
CA GLU A 471 -7.73 -6.38 -27.80
C GLU A 471 -7.58 -7.79 -27.23
N VAL A 472 -7.06 -7.89 -26.01
CA VAL A 472 -7.03 -9.15 -25.25
C VAL A 472 -8.46 -9.57 -24.95
N LYS A 473 -8.79 -10.81 -25.29
CA LYS A 473 -10.06 -11.45 -24.90
C LYS A 473 -9.80 -12.44 -23.77
N PRO A 474 -9.86 -11.99 -22.51
CA PRO A 474 -9.65 -12.89 -21.38
C PRO A 474 -10.75 -13.95 -21.34
N MET A 475 -10.38 -15.18 -21.02
CA MET A 475 -11.34 -16.23 -20.73
C MET A 475 -11.98 -15.96 -19.35
N ALA A 476 -13.14 -16.57 -19.13
CA ALA A 476 -13.78 -16.50 -17.82
C ALA A 476 -12.79 -16.89 -16.71
N PHE A 477 -12.79 -16.12 -15.64
CA PHE A 477 -11.88 -16.35 -14.52
C PHE A 477 -12.06 -17.75 -13.96
N ALA A 478 -10.94 -18.42 -13.73
CA ALA A 478 -10.86 -19.66 -12.98
C ALA A 478 -9.49 -19.72 -12.29
N VAL A 479 -9.47 -20.13 -11.04
CA VAL A 479 -8.22 -20.37 -10.34
C VAL A 479 -7.54 -21.59 -10.96
N LEU A 480 -6.31 -21.41 -11.44
CA LEU A 480 -5.53 -22.46 -12.09
C LEU A 480 -4.49 -23.04 -11.12
N PRO A 481 -4.02 -24.29 -11.34
CA PRO A 481 -2.87 -24.82 -10.62
C PRO A 481 -1.64 -23.95 -10.84
N ASP A 482 -0.83 -23.80 -9.82
CA ASP A 482 0.51 -23.25 -9.94
C ASP A 482 1.47 -24.23 -10.65
N THR A 483 2.72 -23.83 -10.84
CA THR A 483 3.75 -24.68 -11.48
C THR A 483 4.05 -25.97 -10.70
N GLY A 484 3.68 -26.05 -9.43
CA GLY A 484 3.76 -27.23 -8.58
C GLY A 484 2.50 -28.11 -8.63
N GLY A 485 1.46 -27.69 -9.35
CA GLY A 485 0.18 -28.38 -9.46
C GLY A 485 -0.79 -28.12 -8.29
N THR A 486 -0.51 -27.13 -7.44
CA THR A 486 -1.38 -26.75 -6.33
C THR A 486 -2.38 -25.68 -6.76
N ILE A 487 -3.67 -25.86 -6.44
CA ILE A 487 -4.71 -24.85 -6.65
C ILE A 487 -4.96 -24.16 -5.30
N THR A 488 -4.73 -22.84 -5.23
CA THR A 488 -4.94 -22.05 -4.01
C THR A 488 -6.14 -21.12 -4.20
N LEU A 489 -7.23 -21.42 -3.50
CA LEU A 489 -8.46 -20.66 -3.47
C LEU A 489 -8.39 -19.62 -2.35
N THR A 490 -8.45 -18.33 -2.70
CA THR A 490 -8.30 -17.24 -1.73
C THR A 490 -9.63 -16.54 -1.44
N PRO A 491 -9.76 -15.75 -0.37
CA PRO A 491 -10.95 -14.96 -0.10
C PRO A 491 -11.37 -14.04 -1.25
N HIS A 492 -10.40 -13.49 -1.99
CA HIS A 492 -10.66 -12.57 -3.11
C HIS A 492 -11.10 -13.25 -4.39
N ASP A 493 -10.85 -14.56 -4.52
CA ASP A 493 -11.30 -15.36 -5.65
C ASP A 493 -12.71 -15.92 -5.41
N ALA A 494 -13.25 -15.76 -4.19
CA ALA A 494 -14.51 -16.33 -3.77
C ALA A 494 -15.72 -15.48 -4.18
N THR A 495 -16.78 -16.16 -4.58
CA THR A 495 -18.14 -15.63 -4.54
C THR A 495 -18.77 -16.06 -3.21
N LEU A 496 -19.21 -15.09 -2.42
CA LEU A 496 -19.86 -15.34 -1.13
C LEU A 496 -21.37 -15.23 -1.31
N ASP A 497 -22.09 -16.22 -0.80
CA ASP A 497 -23.54 -16.26 -0.79
C ASP A 497 -24.03 -16.36 0.66
N GLY A 498 -24.97 -15.50 1.07
CA GLY A 498 -25.49 -15.39 2.42
C GLY A 498 -25.43 -13.99 3.00
N LYS A 499 -26.21 -13.74 4.06
CA LYS A 499 -26.40 -12.38 4.62
C LYS A 499 -25.26 -11.94 5.55
N SER A 500 -24.58 -12.88 6.19
CA SER A 500 -23.61 -12.62 7.24
C SER A 500 -22.33 -13.42 6.99
N ILE A 501 -21.73 -13.18 5.83
CA ILE A 501 -20.42 -13.69 5.40
C ILE A 501 -19.75 -12.62 4.56
N ARG A 502 -18.47 -12.34 4.80
CA ARG A 502 -17.73 -11.33 4.04
C ARG A 502 -16.22 -11.59 4.02
N VAL A 503 -15.54 -10.97 3.09
CA VAL A 503 -14.08 -10.85 3.13
C VAL A 503 -13.73 -9.77 4.15
N GLU A 504 -12.91 -10.14 5.13
CA GLU A 504 -12.38 -9.24 6.14
C GLU A 504 -10.95 -8.85 5.80
N ARG A 505 -10.64 -7.59 6.07
CA ARG A 505 -9.29 -7.09 6.12
C ARG A 505 -8.83 -7.05 7.56
N VAL A 506 -7.76 -7.77 7.89
CA VAL A 506 -7.25 -7.92 9.25
C VAL A 506 -5.77 -7.58 9.29
N GLY A 507 -5.36 -6.88 10.34
CA GLY A 507 -3.96 -6.50 10.56
C GLY A 507 -3.76 -4.99 10.62
N VAL A 508 -2.53 -4.62 10.96
CA VAL A 508 -2.04 -3.23 10.99
C VAL A 508 -1.34 -2.89 9.68
N ILE A 509 -1.02 -1.61 9.48
CA ILE A 509 -0.23 -1.15 8.34
C ILE A 509 1.02 -2.02 8.18
N GLY A 510 1.21 -2.57 6.99
CA GLY A 510 2.36 -3.44 6.65
C GLY A 510 2.17 -4.93 6.93
N ASP A 511 1.15 -5.32 7.69
CA ASP A 511 0.81 -6.73 7.98
C ASP A 511 -0.69 -7.00 7.79
N VAL A 512 -1.20 -6.64 6.62
CA VAL A 512 -2.62 -6.83 6.29
C VAL A 512 -2.82 -8.18 5.66
N THR A 513 -3.74 -8.96 6.23
CA THR A 513 -4.21 -10.23 5.68
C THR A 513 -5.70 -10.17 5.41
N HIS A 514 -6.18 -11.13 4.63
CA HIS A 514 -7.61 -11.26 4.34
C HIS A 514 -8.08 -12.66 4.68
N ASN A 515 -9.30 -12.73 5.19
CA ASN A 515 -10.00 -13.98 5.43
C ASN A 515 -11.48 -13.85 5.05
N ILE A 516 -12.12 -14.94 4.74
CA ILE A 516 -13.57 -15.03 4.79
C ILE A 516 -13.93 -15.14 6.25
N GLY A 517 -14.75 -14.23 6.75
CA GLY A 517 -15.19 -14.19 8.13
C GLY A 517 -16.61 -13.64 8.29
N TYR A 518 -17.00 -13.30 9.52
CA TYR A 518 -18.39 -12.98 9.85
C TYR A 518 -19.38 -14.03 9.34
N TRP A 519 -18.96 -15.29 9.35
CA TRP A 519 -19.78 -16.41 8.90
C TRP A 519 -20.79 -16.79 10.00
N LEU A 520 -21.81 -15.92 10.16
CA LEU A 520 -22.83 -16.08 11.22
C LEU A 520 -24.05 -16.85 10.75
N ASP A 521 -24.27 -16.91 9.44
CA ASP A 521 -25.36 -17.62 8.80
C ASP A 521 -24.91 -19.04 8.42
N PRO A 522 -25.52 -20.11 8.97
CA PRO A 522 -25.15 -21.48 8.63
C PRO A 522 -25.49 -21.85 7.17
N ASP A 523 -26.44 -21.16 6.55
CA ASP A 523 -26.82 -21.38 5.15
C ASP A 523 -25.91 -20.66 4.17
N ALA A 524 -25.03 -19.78 4.65
CA ALA A 524 -24.05 -19.09 3.81
C ALA A 524 -23.01 -20.05 3.23
N SER A 525 -22.43 -19.67 2.09
CA SER A 525 -21.38 -20.43 1.42
C SER A 525 -20.33 -19.55 0.76
N ALA A 526 -19.17 -20.13 0.55
CA ALA A 526 -18.12 -19.55 -0.28
C ALA A 526 -17.84 -20.48 -1.47
N SER A 527 -17.76 -19.93 -2.69
CA SER A 527 -17.51 -20.72 -3.89
C SER A 527 -16.46 -20.09 -4.79
N TRP A 528 -15.72 -20.94 -5.52
CA TRP A 528 -14.62 -20.54 -6.38
C TRP A 528 -14.70 -21.25 -7.73
N PRO A 529 -14.59 -20.55 -8.85
CA PRO A 529 -14.35 -21.17 -10.13
C PRO A 529 -12.90 -21.63 -10.21
N LEU A 530 -12.66 -22.87 -10.67
CA LEU A 530 -11.32 -23.41 -10.86
C LEU A 530 -11.21 -24.18 -12.17
N GLY A 531 -9.98 -24.25 -12.69
CA GLY A 531 -9.69 -24.98 -13.93
C GLY A 531 -8.56 -25.98 -13.72
N VAL A 532 -8.75 -27.18 -14.25
CA VAL A 532 -7.75 -28.26 -14.25
C VAL A 532 -7.39 -28.56 -15.70
N GLY A 533 -6.13 -28.29 -16.07
CA GLY A 533 -5.61 -28.54 -17.42
C GLY A 533 -5.40 -30.03 -17.73
N ALA A 534 -5.13 -30.34 -19.00
CA ALA A 534 -4.82 -31.72 -19.41
C ALA A 534 -3.57 -32.24 -18.69
N GLY A 535 -3.64 -33.46 -18.20
CA GLY A 535 -2.56 -34.06 -17.42
C GLY A 535 -2.42 -33.51 -15.99
N GLN A 536 -3.22 -32.51 -15.60
CA GLN A 536 -3.22 -31.93 -14.26
C GLN A 536 -4.34 -32.49 -13.37
N GLY A 537 -5.27 -33.28 -13.93
CA GLY A 537 -6.28 -34.02 -13.18
C GLY A 537 -5.67 -35.09 -12.29
N GLY A 538 -6.44 -35.59 -11.33
CA GLY A 538 -6.02 -36.62 -10.40
C GLY A 538 -6.55 -36.41 -8.99
N GLU A 539 -5.94 -37.04 -8.02
CA GLU A 539 -6.27 -36.91 -6.60
C GLU A 539 -5.58 -35.71 -5.96
N PHE A 540 -6.32 -34.95 -5.16
CA PHE A 540 -5.85 -33.77 -4.44
C PHE A 540 -6.15 -33.92 -2.93
N ARG A 541 -5.18 -33.61 -2.08
CA ARG A 541 -5.40 -33.37 -0.66
C ARG A 541 -6.00 -32.00 -0.46
N VAL A 542 -7.07 -31.90 0.32
CA VAL A 542 -7.74 -30.64 0.64
C VAL A 542 -7.22 -30.12 1.96
N GLN A 543 -6.55 -28.98 1.92
CA GLN A 543 -6.02 -28.30 3.08
C GLN A 543 -6.70 -26.94 3.25
N ILE A 544 -7.17 -26.63 4.45
CA ILE A 544 -7.83 -25.36 4.76
C ILE A 544 -7.03 -24.63 5.83
N GLU A 545 -6.65 -23.40 5.54
CA GLU A 545 -6.06 -22.50 6.52
C GLU A 545 -7.18 -21.73 7.22
N LEU A 546 -7.45 -22.09 8.46
CA LEU A 546 -8.63 -21.64 9.21
C LEU A 546 -8.32 -21.20 10.63
N ALA A 547 -9.21 -20.37 11.18
CA ALA A 547 -9.20 -19.95 12.59
C ALA A 547 -10.60 -20.00 13.18
N CYS A 548 -10.70 -20.39 14.46
CA CYS A 548 -11.96 -20.46 15.19
C CYS A 548 -11.73 -20.27 16.68
N ALA A 549 -12.54 -19.41 17.31
CA ALA A 549 -12.54 -19.27 18.75
C ALA A 549 -13.05 -20.55 19.41
N ASP A 550 -12.50 -20.89 20.58
CA ASP A 550 -12.78 -22.15 21.27
C ASP A 550 -14.27 -22.38 21.57
N ALA A 551 -14.98 -21.30 21.91
CA ALA A 551 -16.42 -21.34 22.19
C ALA A 551 -17.29 -21.61 20.94
N SER A 552 -16.73 -21.46 19.73
CA SER A 552 -17.44 -21.68 18.46
C SER A 552 -16.96 -22.93 17.73
N ALA A 553 -16.01 -23.66 18.27
CA ALA A 553 -15.48 -24.88 17.67
C ALA A 553 -16.54 -25.99 17.53
N GLY A 554 -16.31 -26.92 16.61
CA GLY A 554 -17.20 -28.06 16.37
C GLY A 554 -18.25 -27.83 15.26
N ALA A 555 -18.26 -26.67 14.61
CA ALA A 555 -19.06 -26.47 13.38
C ALA A 555 -18.69 -27.55 12.35
N ARG A 556 -19.69 -28.23 11.80
CA ARG A 556 -19.46 -29.18 10.71
C ARG A 556 -19.51 -28.43 9.36
N MET A 557 -18.54 -28.71 8.52
CA MET A 557 -18.42 -28.13 7.21
C MET A 557 -18.26 -29.22 6.14
N LYS A 558 -18.62 -28.88 4.90
CA LYS A 558 -18.42 -29.69 3.73
C LYS A 558 -17.68 -28.89 2.67
N PHE A 559 -16.66 -29.49 2.08
CA PHE A 559 -16.02 -29.00 0.88
C PHE A 559 -16.35 -29.94 -0.29
N GLU A 560 -16.84 -29.38 -1.38
CA GLU A 560 -17.19 -30.15 -2.59
C GLU A 560 -16.78 -29.39 -3.83
N VAL A 561 -16.53 -30.12 -4.93
CA VAL A 561 -16.23 -29.55 -6.24
C VAL A 561 -17.14 -30.18 -7.27
N GLU A 562 -17.86 -29.36 -8.01
CA GLU A 562 -18.76 -29.80 -9.09
C GLU A 562 -17.97 -30.58 -10.14
N GLY A 563 -18.45 -31.80 -10.48
CA GLY A 563 -17.75 -32.71 -11.39
C GLY A 563 -16.53 -33.43 -10.80
N GLY A 564 -16.21 -33.21 -9.52
CA GLY A 564 -15.22 -33.98 -8.76
C GLY A 564 -15.82 -35.17 -8.06
N ALA A 565 -14.97 -36.13 -7.66
CA ALA A 565 -15.33 -37.24 -6.80
C ALA A 565 -14.74 -37.07 -5.40
N GLY A 566 -15.56 -37.34 -4.38
CA GLY A 566 -15.24 -37.03 -2.99
C GLY A 566 -15.79 -35.66 -2.56
N ALA A 567 -16.24 -35.58 -1.31
CA ALA A 567 -16.77 -34.35 -0.72
C ALA A 567 -16.48 -34.38 0.78
N PRO A 568 -15.24 -34.06 1.21
CA PRO A 568 -14.86 -34.19 2.59
C PRO A 568 -15.73 -33.33 3.52
N GLU A 569 -16.20 -33.97 4.58
CA GLU A 569 -16.86 -33.33 5.70
C GLU A 569 -15.89 -33.33 6.90
N PHE A 570 -15.84 -32.21 7.59
CA PHE A 570 -14.94 -32.06 8.74
C PHE A 570 -15.56 -31.18 9.82
N ALA A 571 -15.07 -31.38 11.07
CA ALA A 571 -15.39 -30.49 12.16
C ALA A 571 -14.34 -29.40 12.27
N VAL A 572 -14.77 -28.16 12.43
CA VAL A 572 -13.89 -27.01 12.65
C VAL A 572 -13.25 -27.14 14.03
N PRO A 573 -11.93 -27.25 14.11
CA PRO A 573 -11.26 -27.36 15.40
C PRO A 573 -11.14 -26.01 16.10
N ALA A 574 -11.04 -26.01 17.42
CA ALA A 574 -10.58 -24.85 18.18
C ALA A 574 -9.15 -24.48 17.78
N THR A 575 -8.87 -23.19 17.61
CA THR A 575 -7.52 -22.70 17.27
C THR A 575 -7.00 -21.65 18.26
N GLY A 576 -7.77 -21.34 19.32
CA GLY A 576 -7.41 -20.34 20.33
C GLY A 576 -7.87 -18.92 20.00
N GLY A 577 -8.59 -18.70 18.88
CA GLY A 577 -9.14 -17.37 18.54
C GLY A 577 -9.40 -17.19 17.06
N TRP A 578 -10.14 -16.12 16.71
CA TRP A 578 -10.55 -15.80 15.34
C TRP A 578 -9.40 -15.37 14.42
N GLN A 579 -8.21 -15.12 14.96
CA GLN A 579 -7.01 -14.74 14.20
C GLN A 579 -5.83 -15.72 14.42
N SER A 580 -6.07 -16.82 15.13
CA SER A 580 -5.07 -17.87 15.36
C SER A 580 -5.20 -18.94 14.28
N TYR A 581 -4.57 -18.73 13.13
CA TYR A 581 -4.71 -19.61 11.96
C TYR A 581 -3.84 -20.84 12.05
N ARG A 582 -4.38 -21.96 11.56
CA ARG A 582 -3.64 -23.18 11.29
C ARG A 582 -4.15 -23.87 10.04
N THR A 583 -3.29 -24.61 9.35
CA THR A 583 -3.65 -25.43 8.21
C THR A 583 -4.13 -26.80 8.70
N VAL A 584 -5.30 -27.19 8.25
CA VAL A 584 -5.91 -28.50 8.56
C VAL A 584 -6.14 -29.27 7.26
N GLU A 585 -5.65 -30.51 7.17
CA GLU A 585 -6.01 -31.40 6.08
C GLU A 585 -7.37 -32.03 6.38
N VAL A 586 -8.34 -31.79 5.52
CA VAL A 586 -9.75 -32.16 5.76
C VAL A 586 -10.18 -33.38 4.96
N GLY A 587 -9.38 -33.84 4.02
CA GLY A 587 -9.66 -35.02 3.20
C GLY A 587 -9.07 -34.94 1.80
N ARG A 588 -9.63 -35.75 0.90
CA ARG A 588 -9.19 -35.83 -0.49
C ARG A 588 -10.35 -35.69 -1.47
N ILE A 589 -10.04 -35.22 -2.68
CA ILE A 589 -10.99 -35.10 -3.78
C ILE A 589 -10.29 -35.46 -5.08
N ALA A 590 -10.96 -36.15 -5.97
CA ALA A 590 -10.48 -36.41 -7.31
C ALA A 590 -11.11 -35.44 -8.32
N LEU A 591 -10.29 -34.78 -9.12
CA LEU A 591 -10.73 -33.79 -10.12
C LEU A 591 -10.30 -34.25 -11.51
N PRO A 592 -11.23 -34.37 -12.47
CA PRO A 592 -10.89 -34.54 -13.86
C PRO A 592 -10.41 -33.22 -14.48
N THR A 593 -9.86 -33.29 -15.68
CA THR A 593 -9.60 -32.12 -16.51
C THR A 593 -10.90 -31.38 -16.82
N GLY A 594 -10.89 -30.05 -16.76
CA GLY A 594 -12.04 -29.22 -17.08
C GLY A 594 -12.17 -27.98 -16.20
N SER A 595 -13.30 -27.30 -16.37
CA SER A 595 -13.73 -26.19 -15.52
C SER A 595 -14.66 -26.72 -14.43
N HIS A 596 -14.45 -26.27 -13.21
CA HIS A 596 -15.14 -26.74 -12.02
C HIS A 596 -15.54 -25.56 -11.13
N ARG A 597 -16.43 -25.83 -10.18
CA ARG A 597 -16.77 -24.90 -9.09
C ARG A 597 -16.58 -25.60 -7.77
N ALA A 598 -15.68 -25.09 -6.95
CA ALA A 598 -15.52 -25.50 -5.56
C ALA A 598 -16.50 -24.75 -4.67
N VAL A 599 -17.05 -25.43 -3.66
CA VAL A 599 -17.98 -24.86 -2.68
C VAL A 599 -17.56 -25.31 -1.29
N LEU A 600 -17.45 -24.34 -0.36
CA LEU A 600 -17.31 -24.58 1.07
C LEU A 600 -18.57 -24.08 1.75
N ARG A 601 -19.24 -24.93 2.51
CA ARG A 601 -20.48 -24.60 3.24
C ARG A 601 -20.53 -25.23 4.62
N ALA A 602 -21.25 -24.60 5.53
CA ALA A 602 -21.54 -25.16 6.82
C ALA A 602 -22.65 -26.22 6.74
N LEU A 603 -22.58 -27.22 7.58
CA LEU A 603 -23.63 -28.22 7.83
C LEU A 603 -24.25 -28.03 9.22
N SER A 604 -23.50 -27.42 10.15
CA SER A 604 -24.00 -27.05 11.49
C SER A 604 -23.16 -25.91 12.06
N LYS A 605 -23.76 -25.14 12.96
CA LYS A 605 -23.12 -24.03 13.66
C LYS A 605 -23.48 -24.10 15.16
N PRO A 606 -22.63 -24.71 16.00
CA PRO A 606 -22.90 -24.82 17.42
C PRO A 606 -22.65 -23.53 18.21
N GLY A 607 -21.77 -22.66 17.75
CA GLY A 607 -21.37 -21.43 18.41
C GLY A 607 -21.85 -20.15 17.72
N GLU A 608 -21.21 -19.03 18.04
CA GLU A 608 -21.57 -17.70 17.54
C GLU A 608 -21.35 -17.57 16.03
N ALA A 609 -20.22 -18.06 15.53
CA ALA A 609 -19.87 -18.06 14.10
C ALA A 609 -19.31 -19.42 13.67
N VAL A 610 -19.21 -19.66 12.36
CA VAL A 610 -18.75 -20.93 11.81
C VAL A 610 -17.21 -21.03 11.84
N VAL A 611 -16.52 -20.16 11.10
CA VAL A 611 -15.06 -20.23 10.91
C VAL A 611 -14.55 -18.97 10.20
N ASN A 612 -13.28 -18.62 10.40
CA ASN A 612 -12.54 -17.74 9.52
C ASN A 612 -11.64 -18.57 8.60
N VAL A 613 -11.62 -18.26 7.30
CA VAL A 613 -10.86 -19.00 6.26
C VAL A 613 -9.94 -18.06 5.51
N ARG A 614 -8.62 -18.34 5.51
CA ARG A 614 -7.61 -17.61 4.73
C ARG A 614 -7.38 -18.22 3.36
N ALA A 615 -7.37 -19.54 3.27
CA ALA A 615 -7.16 -20.23 2.00
C ALA A 615 -7.71 -21.65 2.05
N VAL A 616 -8.10 -22.14 0.87
CA VAL A 616 -8.28 -23.59 0.64
C VAL A 616 -7.25 -24.00 -0.43
N ARG A 617 -6.42 -25.00 -0.11
CA ARG A 617 -5.40 -25.51 -1.03
C ARG A 617 -5.75 -26.94 -1.46
N LEU A 618 -5.80 -27.15 -2.76
CA LEU A 618 -5.88 -28.46 -3.37
C LEU A 618 -4.50 -28.87 -3.81
N VAL A 619 -3.83 -29.69 -3.00
CA VAL A 619 -2.44 -30.13 -3.24
C VAL A 619 -2.48 -31.47 -3.96
N ARG A 620 -1.99 -31.52 -5.21
CA ARG A 620 -1.98 -32.72 -6.02
C ARG A 620 -1.19 -33.85 -5.34
N VAL A 621 -1.78 -35.04 -5.28
CA VAL A 621 -1.08 -36.25 -4.84
C VAL A 621 -0.27 -36.76 -6.03
N GLN A 622 1.03 -36.89 -5.84
CA GLN A 622 1.96 -37.40 -6.89
C GLN A 622 1.86 -38.91 -7.02
#